data_2c8e8faf480d89470259a68eccd16271
#
_entry.id   2c8e8faf480d89470259a68eccd16271
#
_cell.length_a   1.000
_cell.length_b   1.000
_cell.length_c   1.000
_cell.angle_alpha   90.00
_cell.angle_beta   90.00
_cell.angle_gamma   90.00
#
_symmetry.space_group_name_H-M   'P 1'
#
loop_
_entity.id
_entity.type
_entity.pdbx_description
1 polymer ?
#
loop_
_entity_poly.entity_id
_entity_poly.type
_entity_poly.pdbx_seq_one_letter_code
_entity_poly.pdbx_strand_id
1 'polypeptide(L)'
;EVAFPGPEALVAYKVTYAQLLEKQVLVTPVFAGNLDGAFSLMLSGRAAAMGANSQMVTEYSARENRKFRVLWSSPPFNDLALMVSPRVPSVAVQAVEKAFTTMHKDPVGRQILEGAAKLVQARDPVIFVDASDADYAAYREFYRSVPASLR
;
A
#
# COMPACT_ATOMS: atom_id res chain seq x y z
N GLU A 1 0.30 22.23 6.52
CA GLU A 1 -0.04 21.35 5.39
C GLU A 1 0.63 19.99 5.54
N VAL A 2 -0.08 18.93 5.12
CA VAL A 2 0.43 17.55 5.04
C VAL A 2 0.22 17.06 3.61
N ALA A 3 1.27 16.57 2.97
CA ALA A 3 1.24 16.10 1.60
C ALA A 3 0.77 14.63 1.52
N PHE A 4 -0.04 14.33 0.51
CA PHE A 4 -0.53 12.99 0.22
C PHE A 4 -0.46 12.71 -1.28
N PRO A 5 -0.29 11.45 -1.71
CA PRO A 5 -0.24 11.13 -3.13
C PRO A 5 -1.53 11.47 -3.88
N GLY A 6 -2.67 11.18 -3.28
CA GLY A 6 -3.98 11.43 -3.86
C GLY A 6 -5.12 11.01 -2.92
N PRO A 7 -6.35 11.44 -3.18
CA PRO A 7 -7.50 11.19 -2.31
C PRO A 7 -7.91 9.70 -2.25
N GLU A 8 -7.53 8.91 -3.25
CA GLU A 8 -7.84 7.47 -3.29
C GLU A 8 -6.75 6.59 -2.65
N ALA A 9 -5.63 7.18 -2.23
CA ALA A 9 -4.53 6.43 -1.61
C ALA A 9 -4.93 5.94 -0.21
N LEU A 10 -5.34 4.67 -0.09
CA LEU A 10 -5.87 4.14 1.16
C LEU A 10 -4.88 4.30 2.31
N VAL A 11 -3.73 3.64 2.27
CA VAL A 11 -2.78 3.64 3.39
C VAL A 11 -2.10 5.01 3.54
N ALA A 12 -1.63 5.57 2.41
CA ALA A 12 -0.90 6.83 2.44
C ALA A 12 -1.76 8.04 2.81
N TYR A 13 -3.05 8.06 2.44
CA TYR A 13 -3.94 9.18 2.75
C TYR A 13 -5.05 8.79 3.73
N LYS A 14 -5.99 7.93 3.32
CA LYS A 14 -7.23 7.72 4.10
C LYS A 14 -6.94 7.24 5.53
N VAL A 15 -6.06 6.25 5.68
CA VAL A 15 -5.67 5.70 7.01
C VAL A 15 -4.89 6.73 7.83
N THR A 16 -3.90 7.38 7.22
CA THR A 16 -3.09 8.39 7.90
C THR A 16 -3.92 9.60 8.32
N TYR A 17 -4.78 10.09 7.44
CA TYR A 17 -5.63 11.24 7.73
C TYR A 17 -6.72 10.92 8.76
N ALA A 18 -7.31 9.72 8.73
CA ALA A 18 -8.23 9.26 9.77
C ALA A 18 -7.58 9.28 11.15
N GLN A 19 -6.32 8.85 11.26
CA GLN A 19 -5.57 8.91 12.52
C GLN A 19 -5.35 10.35 12.99
N LEU A 20 -5.03 11.27 12.09
CA LEU A 20 -4.89 12.69 12.44
C LEU A 20 -6.20 13.25 12.97
N LEU A 21 -7.34 12.94 12.32
CA LEU A 21 -8.67 13.34 12.80
C LEU A 21 -9.01 12.76 14.17
N GLU A 22 -8.75 11.47 14.38
CA GLU A 22 -8.97 10.79 15.67
C GLU A 22 -8.18 11.46 16.80
N LYS A 23 -6.94 11.84 16.53
CA LYS A 23 -6.08 12.56 17.49
C LYS A 23 -6.34 14.07 17.56
N GLN A 24 -7.35 14.55 16.85
CA GLN A 24 -7.73 15.98 16.79
C GLN A 24 -6.57 16.88 16.30
N VAL A 25 -5.68 16.33 15.47
CA VAL A 25 -4.60 17.09 14.81
C VAL A 25 -5.15 17.71 13.53
N LEU A 26 -5.43 19.00 13.61
CA LEU A 26 -5.97 19.76 12.47
C LEU A 26 -4.85 20.01 11.45
N VAL A 27 -5.04 19.50 10.25
CA VAL A 27 -4.11 19.69 9.12
C VAL A 27 -4.90 20.02 7.84
N THR A 28 -4.22 20.70 6.93
CA THR A 28 -4.73 20.91 5.57
C THR A 28 -4.08 19.84 4.67
N PRO A 29 -4.86 18.90 4.09
CA PRO A 29 -4.32 17.92 3.15
C PRO A 29 -4.01 18.60 1.81
N VAL A 30 -2.83 18.28 1.24
CA VAL A 30 -2.40 18.71 -0.08
C VAL A 30 -2.14 17.46 -0.92
N PHE A 31 -2.82 17.35 -2.05
CA PHE A 31 -2.66 16.21 -2.96
C PHE A 31 -1.65 16.53 -4.05
N ALA A 32 -0.60 15.72 -4.13
CA ALA A 32 0.54 15.93 -5.01
C ALA A 32 0.45 15.16 -6.34
N GLY A 33 -0.61 14.39 -6.55
CA GLY A 33 -0.84 13.58 -7.74
C GLY A 33 -0.17 12.21 -7.70
N ASN A 34 0.97 12.07 -7.04
CA ASN A 34 1.68 10.81 -6.82
C ASN A 34 2.61 10.91 -5.59
N LEU A 35 3.26 9.80 -5.28
CA LEU A 35 4.10 9.71 -4.08
C LEU A 35 5.39 10.55 -4.19
N ASP A 36 6.05 10.57 -5.35
CA ASP A 36 7.27 11.38 -5.55
C ASP A 36 6.94 12.88 -5.43
N GLY A 37 5.77 13.30 -5.90
CA GLY A 37 5.26 14.66 -5.69
C GLY A 37 5.06 14.99 -4.21
N ALA A 38 4.53 14.06 -3.43
CA ALA A 38 4.35 14.25 -1.98
C ALA A 38 5.71 14.37 -1.26
N PHE A 39 6.70 13.54 -1.61
CA PHE A 39 8.07 13.71 -1.12
C PHE A 39 8.65 15.07 -1.50
N SER A 40 8.46 15.51 -2.74
CA SER A 40 8.96 16.80 -3.22
C SER A 40 8.36 17.97 -2.44
N LEU A 41 7.05 17.95 -2.15
CA LEU A 41 6.40 18.98 -1.34
C LEU A 41 6.97 19.03 0.09
N MET A 42 7.20 17.87 0.71
CA MET A 42 7.78 17.82 2.04
C MET A 42 9.25 18.26 2.04
N LEU A 43 10.06 17.80 1.10
CA LEU A 43 11.50 18.13 1.02
C LEU A 43 11.76 19.60 0.68
N SER A 44 10.86 20.24 -0.06
CA SER A 44 10.93 21.69 -0.34
C SER A 44 10.40 22.57 0.80
N GLY A 45 9.91 21.96 1.90
CA GLY A 45 9.33 22.69 3.04
C GLY A 45 7.92 23.25 2.77
N ARG A 46 7.29 22.93 1.65
CA ARG A 46 5.91 23.32 1.33
C ARG A 46 4.87 22.50 2.10
N ALA A 47 5.23 21.32 2.56
CA ALA A 47 4.45 20.55 3.50
C ALA A 47 5.32 20.17 4.70
N ALA A 48 4.74 20.21 5.90
CA ALA A 48 5.45 19.89 7.14
C ALA A 48 5.66 18.38 7.34
N ALA A 49 4.80 17.57 6.72
CA ALA A 49 4.84 16.11 6.78
C ALA A 49 4.15 15.53 5.54
N MET A 50 4.21 14.22 5.39
CA MET A 50 3.52 13.50 4.33
C MET A 50 3.00 12.14 4.81
N GLY A 51 1.97 11.63 4.15
CA GLY A 51 1.54 10.25 4.29
C GLY A 51 2.08 9.38 3.16
N ALA A 52 2.55 8.18 3.51
CA ALA A 52 3.11 7.23 2.56
C ALA A 52 3.01 5.79 3.05
N ASN A 53 3.15 4.83 2.15
CA ASN A 53 3.38 3.44 2.52
C ASN A 53 4.81 3.29 3.04
N SER A 54 4.98 2.54 4.14
CA SER A 54 6.29 2.37 4.79
C SER A 54 7.37 1.80 3.86
N GLN A 55 7.01 0.86 2.99
CA GLN A 55 7.92 0.31 1.98
C GLN A 55 8.43 1.40 1.04
N MET A 56 7.54 2.25 0.52
CA MET A 56 7.90 3.35 -0.37
C MET A 56 8.82 4.37 0.30
N VAL A 57 8.61 4.65 1.60
CA VAL A 57 9.53 5.51 2.37
C VAL A 57 10.92 4.90 2.44
N THR A 58 11.01 3.59 2.69
CA THR A 58 12.30 2.86 2.74
C THR A 58 13.02 2.92 1.39
N GLU A 59 12.31 2.68 0.30
CA GLU A 59 12.86 2.71 -1.05
C GLU A 59 13.32 4.11 -1.45
N TYR A 60 12.49 5.12 -1.22
CA TYR A 60 12.83 6.52 -1.49
C TYR A 60 14.04 6.97 -0.65
N SER A 61 14.06 6.63 0.64
CA SER A 61 15.15 6.93 1.57
C SER A 61 16.49 6.40 1.06
N ALA A 62 16.50 5.17 0.53
CA ALA A 62 17.71 4.57 0.01
C ALA A 62 18.12 5.12 -1.38
N ARG A 63 17.14 5.36 -2.27
CA ARG A 63 17.37 5.93 -3.60
C ARG A 63 17.98 7.33 -3.52
N GLU A 64 17.44 8.16 -2.65
CA GLU A 64 17.85 9.57 -2.51
C GLU A 64 18.89 9.79 -1.40
N ASN A 65 19.36 8.72 -0.73
CA ASN A 65 20.24 8.79 0.44
C ASN A 65 19.75 9.80 1.50
N ARG A 66 18.46 9.73 1.82
CA ARG A 66 17.77 10.63 2.76
C ARG A 66 17.22 9.86 3.95
N LYS A 67 17.25 10.47 5.13
CA LYS A 67 16.63 9.92 6.34
C LYS A 67 15.37 10.70 6.67
N PHE A 68 14.31 9.98 7.00
CA PHE A 68 13.03 10.56 7.43
C PHE A 68 12.73 10.19 8.87
N ARG A 69 12.09 11.10 9.59
CA ARG A 69 11.55 10.82 10.91
C ARG A 69 10.12 10.32 10.75
N VAL A 70 9.87 9.07 11.12
CA VAL A 70 8.52 8.52 11.19
C VAL A 70 7.82 9.06 12.43
N LEU A 71 6.69 9.70 12.25
CA LEU A 71 5.89 10.29 13.33
C LEU A 71 4.86 9.29 13.87
N TRP A 72 4.34 8.45 12.99
CA TRP A 72 3.36 7.42 13.30
C TRP A 72 3.35 6.35 12.19
N SER A 73 3.02 5.12 12.58
CA SER A 73 2.78 4.00 11.64
C SER A 73 1.49 3.29 12.00
N SER A 74 0.69 2.94 11.01
CA SER A 74 -0.48 2.09 11.18
C SER A 74 -0.09 0.64 11.52
N PRO A 75 -1.01 -0.16 12.04
CA PRO A 75 -0.93 -1.61 11.89
C PRO A 75 -0.77 -1.98 10.41
N PRO A 76 -0.17 -3.13 10.10
CA PRO A 76 0.01 -3.55 8.71
C PRO A 76 -1.34 -3.83 8.05
N PHE A 77 -1.43 -3.44 6.78
CA PHE A 77 -2.50 -3.84 5.87
C PHE A 77 -1.93 -4.85 4.89
N ASN A 78 -2.67 -5.91 4.61
CA ASN A 78 -2.27 -6.87 3.59
C ASN A 78 -2.29 -6.21 2.21
N ASP A 79 -1.45 -6.70 1.32
CA ASP A 79 -1.37 -6.18 -0.05
C ASP A 79 -2.59 -6.60 -0.88
N LEU A 80 -2.59 -6.22 -2.15
CA LEU A 80 -3.70 -6.45 -3.07
C LEU A 80 -4.01 -7.95 -3.21
N ALA A 81 -5.29 -8.30 -3.14
CA ALA A 81 -5.76 -9.66 -3.34
C ALA A 81 -6.05 -9.93 -4.82
N LEU A 82 -5.67 -11.11 -5.29
CA LEU A 82 -6.25 -11.68 -6.49
C LEU A 82 -7.64 -12.27 -6.13
N MET A 83 -8.69 -11.68 -6.65
CA MET A 83 -10.07 -12.10 -6.38
C MET A 83 -10.68 -12.84 -7.55
N VAL A 84 -11.56 -13.79 -7.25
CA VAL A 84 -12.28 -14.57 -8.24
C VAL A 84 -13.79 -14.41 -8.05
N SER A 85 -14.53 -14.38 -9.17
CA SER A 85 -15.98 -14.35 -9.13
C SER A 85 -16.55 -15.66 -8.57
N PRO A 86 -17.61 -15.62 -7.73
CA PRO A 86 -18.30 -16.82 -7.22
C PRO A 86 -18.88 -17.73 -8.32
N ARG A 87 -18.95 -17.23 -9.58
CA ARG A 87 -19.44 -18.02 -10.72
C ARG A 87 -18.38 -18.95 -11.32
N VAL A 88 -17.11 -18.79 -10.95
CA VAL A 88 -16.02 -19.63 -11.46
C VAL A 88 -16.06 -20.97 -10.74
N PRO A 89 -16.02 -22.12 -11.47
CA PRO A 89 -16.00 -23.43 -10.85
C PRO A 89 -14.81 -23.59 -9.89
N SER A 90 -15.05 -24.23 -8.75
CA SER A 90 -14.04 -24.40 -7.70
C SER A 90 -12.76 -25.09 -8.18
N VAL A 91 -12.86 -26.04 -9.09
CA VAL A 91 -11.70 -26.73 -9.70
C VAL A 91 -10.80 -25.73 -10.43
N ALA A 92 -11.38 -24.78 -11.17
CA ALA A 92 -10.61 -23.74 -11.87
C ALA A 92 -9.99 -22.77 -10.87
N VAL A 93 -10.70 -22.39 -9.80
CA VAL A 93 -10.17 -21.54 -8.72
C VAL A 93 -8.94 -22.19 -8.10
N GLN A 94 -9.04 -23.46 -7.67
CA GLN A 94 -7.93 -24.20 -7.08
C GLN A 94 -6.73 -24.35 -8.00
N ALA A 95 -6.96 -24.53 -9.29
CA ALA A 95 -5.89 -24.62 -10.28
C ALA A 95 -5.13 -23.30 -10.42
N VAL A 96 -5.84 -22.17 -10.46
CA VAL A 96 -5.25 -20.82 -10.54
C VAL A 96 -4.52 -20.48 -9.24
N GLU A 97 -5.14 -20.69 -8.08
CA GLU A 97 -4.53 -20.51 -6.77
C GLU A 97 -3.22 -21.28 -6.63
N LYS A 98 -3.24 -22.56 -6.96
CA LYS A 98 -2.03 -23.39 -6.97
C LYS A 98 -0.98 -22.86 -7.92
N ALA A 99 -1.35 -22.42 -9.11
CA ALA A 99 -0.41 -21.88 -10.08
C ALA A 99 0.31 -20.64 -9.54
N PHE A 100 -0.42 -19.69 -8.94
CA PHE A 100 0.18 -18.49 -8.36
C PHE A 100 1.01 -18.78 -7.10
N THR A 101 0.49 -19.54 -6.15
CA THR A 101 1.17 -19.80 -4.86
C THR A 101 2.40 -20.71 -5.01
N THR A 102 2.49 -21.50 -6.09
CA THR A 102 3.67 -22.32 -6.39
C THR A 102 4.59 -21.75 -7.45
N MET A 103 4.24 -20.62 -8.08
CA MET A 103 5.00 -20.01 -9.17
C MET A 103 6.49 -19.79 -8.81
N HIS A 104 6.75 -19.37 -7.57
CA HIS A 104 8.11 -19.15 -7.08
C HIS A 104 8.98 -20.42 -7.03
N LYS A 105 8.38 -21.62 -7.10
CA LYS A 105 9.08 -22.92 -7.11
C LYS A 105 9.53 -23.34 -8.51
N ASP A 106 8.90 -22.78 -9.52
CA ASP A 106 9.18 -23.06 -10.93
C ASP A 106 10.23 -22.07 -11.51
N PRO A 107 11.21 -22.50 -12.31
CA PRO A 107 12.21 -21.61 -12.87
C PRO A 107 11.65 -20.49 -13.74
N VAL A 108 10.66 -20.79 -14.58
CA VAL A 108 9.99 -19.79 -15.44
C VAL A 108 9.15 -18.86 -14.58
N GLY A 109 8.43 -19.39 -13.60
CA GLY A 109 7.67 -18.62 -12.64
C GLY A 109 8.54 -17.63 -11.87
N ARG A 110 9.72 -18.04 -11.39
CA ARG A 110 10.66 -17.11 -10.74
C ARG A 110 11.08 -15.98 -11.67
N GLN A 111 11.41 -16.28 -12.92
CA GLN A 111 11.79 -15.27 -13.89
C GLN A 111 10.67 -14.25 -14.13
N ILE A 112 9.40 -14.68 -14.16
CA ILE A 112 8.25 -13.80 -14.27
C ILE A 112 8.11 -12.91 -13.04
N LEU A 113 8.23 -13.49 -11.83
CA LEU A 113 8.17 -12.74 -10.57
C LEU A 113 9.28 -11.71 -10.42
N GLU A 114 10.51 -12.07 -10.82
CA GLU A 114 11.65 -11.14 -10.88
C GLU A 114 11.41 -9.99 -11.87
N GLY A 115 10.80 -10.29 -13.02
CA GLY A 115 10.40 -9.27 -13.99
C GLY A 115 9.34 -8.32 -13.40
N ALA A 116 8.34 -8.86 -12.72
CA ALA A 116 7.31 -8.08 -12.03
C ALA A 116 7.91 -7.22 -10.90
N ALA A 117 8.80 -7.79 -10.09
CA ALA A 117 9.49 -7.06 -9.03
C ALA A 117 10.25 -5.83 -9.56
N LYS A 118 10.93 -5.98 -10.70
CA LYS A 118 11.63 -4.86 -11.36
C LYS A 118 10.67 -3.77 -11.83
N LEU A 119 9.51 -4.15 -12.36
CA LEU A 119 8.49 -3.17 -12.82
C LEU A 119 7.93 -2.32 -11.69
N VAL A 120 7.73 -2.93 -10.51
CA VAL A 120 7.22 -2.23 -9.32
C VAL A 120 8.36 -1.73 -8.41
N GLN A 121 9.61 -1.87 -8.83
CA GLN A 121 10.81 -1.47 -8.09
C GLN A 121 10.90 -2.11 -6.68
N ALA A 122 10.34 -3.30 -6.52
CA ALA A 122 10.42 -4.04 -5.27
C ALA A 122 11.86 -4.51 -4.99
N ARG A 123 12.30 -4.41 -3.74
CA ARG A 123 13.62 -4.92 -3.30
C ARG A 123 13.57 -6.39 -2.94
N ASP A 124 12.47 -6.82 -2.37
CA ASP A 124 12.25 -8.20 -1.97
C ASP A 124 11.58 -8.98 -3.10
N PRO A 125 11.79 -10.29 -3.17
CA PRO A 125 11.09 -11.13 -4.12
C PRO A 125 9.58 -10.99 -3.99
N VAL A 126 8.91 -10.67 -5.08
CA VAL A 126 7.44 -10.70 -5.14
C VAL A 126 7.01 -12.16 -5.19
N ILE A 127 6.17 -12.60 -4.24
CA ILE A 127 5.56 -13.92 -4.23
C ILE A 127 4.06 -13.82 -3.94
N PHE A 128 3.31 -14.78 -4.40
CA PHE A 128 1.91 -14.94 -4.02
C PHE A 128 1.82 -15.92 -2.86
N VAL A 129 0.98 -15.57 -1.89
CA VAL A 129 0.69 -16.41 -0.71
C VAL A 129 -0.80 -16.67 -0.62
N ASP A 130 -1.17 -17.76 0.04
CA ASP A 130 -2.57 -18.02 0.33
C ASP A 130 -3.16 -16.89 1.17
N ALA A 131 -4.37 -16.49 0.82
CA ALA A 131 -5.09 -15.44 1.54
C ALA A 131 -6.58 -15.80 1.63
N SER A 132 -7.21 -15.37 2.69
CA SER A 132 -8.62 -15.53 2.96
C SER A 132 -9.31 -14.19 3.16
N ASP A 133 -10.64 -14.20 3.15
CA ASP A 133 -11.42 -13.00 3.46
C ASP A 133 -11.12 -12.44 4.87
N ALA A 134 -10.76 -13.31 5.83
CA ALA A 134 -10.41 -12.91 7.19
C ALA A 134 -9.15 -12.02 7.23
N ASP A 135 -8.20 -12.27 6.35
CA ASP A 135 -6.93 -11.49 6.27
C ASP A 135 -7.17 -10.02 5.88
N TYR A 136 -8.33 -9.72 5.29
CA TYR A 136 -8.77 -8.38 4.90
C TYR A 136 -9.75 -7.74 5.88
N ALA A 137 -9.92 -8.29 7.08
CA ALA A 137 -10.82 -7.75 8.10
C ALA A 137 -10.46 -6.31 8.51
N ALA A 138 -9.17 -5.96 8.55
CA ALA A 138 -8.70 -4.62 8.87
C ALA A 138 -9.22 -3.55 7.90
N TYR A 139 -9.37 -3.89 6.61
CA TYR A 139 -9.95 -2.98 5.62
C TYR A 139 -11.42 -2.70 5.91
N ARG A 140 -12.19 -3.74 6.23
CA ARG A 140 -13.61 -3.59 6.56
C ARG A 140 -13.82 -2.77 7.83
N GLU A 141 -13.01 -3.03 8.85
CA GLU A 141 -13.06 -2.26 10.09
C GLU A 141 -12.73 -0.79 9.86
N PHE A 142 -11.67 -0.52 9.09
CA PHE A 142 -11.32 0.84 8.71
C PHE A 142 -12.51 1.55 8.06
N TYR A 143 -13.12 0.99 7.02
CA TYR A 143 -14.24 1.62 6.32
C TYR A 143 -15.53 1.74 7.15
N ARG A 144 -15.69 0.94 8.21
CA ARG A 144 -16.80 1.10 9.17
C ARG A 144 -16.57 2.25 10.15
N SER A 145 -15.34 2.42 10.59
CA SER A 145 -14.98 3.38 11.65
C SER A 145 -14.76 4.80 11.16
N VAL A 146 -14.35 4.98 9.89
CA VAL A 146 -14.02 6.31 9.37
C VAL A 146 -15.22 7.13 8.95
N PRO A 147 -15.11 8.49 8.98
CA PRO A 147 -16.12 9.39 8.43
C PRO A 147 -16.45 9.08 6.95
N ALA A 148 -17.68 9.40 6.55
CA ALA A 148 -18.15 9.16 5.17
C ALA A 148 -17.25 9.82 4.11
N SER A 149 -16.61 10.95 4.43
CA SER A 149 -15.67 11.66 3.54
C SER A 149 -14.37 10.90 3.24
N LEU A 150 -14.08 9.83 3.98
CA LEU A 150 -12.91 8.98 3.78
C LEU A 150 -13.24 7.57 3.26
N ARG A 151 -14.51 7.29 3.00
CA ARG A 151 -14.97 6.00 2.47
C ARG A 151 -14.76 5.85 0.96
#